data_5eff28592f0b8cb161eab78c941e64ff
#
_entry.id   5eff28592f0b8cb161eab78c941e64ff
#
_cell.length_a   1.000
_cell.length_b   1.000
_cell.length_c   1.000
_cell.angle_alpha   90.00
_cell.angle_beta   90.00
_cell.angle_gamma   90.00
#
_symmetry.space_group_name_H-M   'P 1'
#
loop_
_entity.id
_entity.type
_entity.pdbx_description
1 polymer ?
#
loop_
_entity_poly.entity_id
_entity_poly.type
_entity_poly.pdbx_seq_one_letter_code
_entity_poly.pdbx_strand_id
1 'polypeptide(L)'
;MIKIFTVAFFLVNSLFSQNSVVQQFSDSFADVAEAAKPAVVTIITDKIMKVPNNDLYFFFNPYMDPNGEREYKTNALGSGVIVDAKKGYIITNNHVVEDMDNIKVKLFDKREYKAEIMGTDPKSDLAILKIKAENLRQLKLGNSDKLRVGEWVMAVGSPFSENLSHTVTTGIVSAKGRSNIIRGQSYEDFIQTDAAINPGNSGGALLNMKGELIGINTAIATGGYEKGNRGVGF
;
A
#
# COMPACT_ATOMS: atom_id res chain seq x y z
N MET A 1 11.76 25.62 54.71
CA MET A 1 12.57 25.09 53.56
C MET A 1 12.16 23.70 53.05
N ILE A 2 11.56 22.84 53.85
CA ILE A 2 11.20 21.46 53.49
C ILE A 2 10.06 21.36 52.48
N LYS A 3 9.09 22.30 52.45
CA LYS A 3 7.94 22.26 51.54
C LYS A 3 8.30 22.52 50.04
N ILE A 4 9.33 23.29 49.76
CA ILE A 4 9.74 23.63 48.38
C ILE A 4 10.42 22.44 47.69
N PHE A 5 11.20 21.64 48.44
CA PHE A 5 11.84 20.44 47.90
C PHE A 5 10.86 19.34 47.51
N THR A 6 9.76 19.17 48.28
CA THR A 6 8.76 18.14 48.02
C THR A 6 7.94 18.45 46.75
N VAL A 7 7.61 19.71 46.51
CA VAL A 7 6.88 20.15 45.32
C VAL A 7 7.75 20.01 44.05
N ALA A 8 9.05 20.36 44.12
CA ALA A 8 9.98 20.20 43.00
C ALA A 8 10.19 18.72 42.63
N PHE A 9 10.25 17.81 43.62
CA PHE A 9 10.38 16.37 43.39
C PHE A 9 9.16 15.75 42.70
N PHE A 10 7.92 16.18 43.09
CA PHE A 10 6.69 15.75 42.44
C PHE A 10 6.59 16.25 41.01
N LEU A 11 6.97 17.50 40.70
CA LEU A 11 6.96 18.07 39.35
C LEU A 11 7.96 17.39 38.40
N VAL A 12 9.15 17.07 38.91
CA VAL A 12 10.17 16.35 38.11
C VAL A 12 9.71 14.94 37.78
N ASN A 13 9.12 14.20 38.74
CA ASN A 13 8.58 12.85 38.47
C ASN A 13 7.41 12.86 37.48
N SER A 14 6.54 13.88 37.51
CA SER A 14 5.45 13.99 36.55
C SER A 14 5.93 14.25 35.11
N LEU A 15 7.02 15.02 34.94
CA LEU A 15 7.64 15.25 33.63
C LEU A 15 8.30 14.00 33.08
N PHE A 16 9.00 13.22 33.88
CA PHE A 16 9.59 11.93 33.45
C PHE A 16 8.49 10.90 33.15
N SER A 17 7.38 10.87 33.89
CA SER A 17 6.26 9.97 33.63
C SER A 17 5.57 10.31 32.29
N GLN A 18 5.38 11.60 31.96
CA GLN A 18 4.81 12.03 30.69
C GLN A 18 5.70 11.65 29.51
N ASN A 19 7.02 11.83 29.62
CA ASN A 19 7.97 11.45 28.57
C ASN A 19 7.93 9.92 28.32
N SER A 20 7.74 9.09 29.35
CA SER A 20 7.65 7.64 29.20
C SER A 20 6.38 7.21 28.45
N VAL A 21 5.24 7.84 28.67
CA VAL A 21 3.97 7.53 27.98
C VAL A 21 4.04 7.93 26.51
N VAL A 22 4.58 9.12 26.20
CA VAL A 22 4.76 9.58 24.82
C VAL A 22 5.71 8.66 24.07
N GLN A 23 6.80 8.22 24.72
CA GLN A 23 7.75 7.29 24.11
C GLN A 23 7.11 5.93 23.84
N GLN A 24 6.39 5.35 24.79
CA GLN A 24 5.66 4.08 24.61
C GLN A 24 4.65 4.16 23.47
N PHE A 25 3.97 5.31 23.33
CA PHE A 25 3.05 5.54 22.23
C PHE A 25 3.79 5.55 20.88
N SER A 26 4.90 6.28 20.80
CA SER A 26 5.75 6.31 19.58
C SER A 26 6.29 4.92 19.24
N ASP A 27 6.79 4.20 20.25
CA ASP A 27 7.34 2.84 20.06
C ASP A 27 6.28 1.88 19.53
N SER A 28 5.03 2.00 19.96
CA SER A 28 3.94 1.16 19.46
C SER A 28 3.73 1.28 17.95
N PHE A 29 3.89 2.48 17.37
CA PHE A 29 3.83 2.66 15.91
C PHE A 29 5.05 2.07 15.22
N ALA A 30 6.23 2.27 15.79
CA ALA A 30 7.48 1.74 15.24
C ALA A 30 7.45 0.20 15.22
N ASP A 31 7.00 -0.43 16.31
CA ASP A 31 6.89 -1.90 16.43
C ASP A 31 5.92 -2.49 15.40
N VAL A 32 4.74 -1.86 15.22
CA VAL A 32 3.78 -2.29 14.20
C VAL A 32 4.37 -2.16 12.79
N ALA A 33 5.05 -1.04 12.50
CA ALA A 33 5.69 -0.82 11.22
C ALA A 33 6.79 -1.85 10.93
N GLU A 34 7.66 -2.12 11.93
CA GLU A 34 8.76 -3.08 11.80
C GLU A 34 8.24 -4.51 11.57
N ALA A 35 7.22 -4.91 12.31
CA ALA A 35 6.60 -6.22 12.16
C ALA A 35 5.87 -6.40 10.82
N ALA A 36 5.27 -5.34 10.28
CA ALA A 36 4.43 -5.41 9.08
C ALA A 36 5.23 -5.32 7.76
N LYS A 37 6.27 -4.48 7.70
CA LYS A 37 7.04 -4.24 6.47
C LYS A 37 7.50 -5.51 5.75
N PRO A 38 7.99 -6.57 6.42
CA PRO A 38 8.43 -7.79 5.74
C PRO A 38 7.32 -8.57 5.04
N ALA A 39 6.05 -8.29 5.37
CA ALA A 39 4.89 -8.92 4.74
C ALA A 39 4.26 -8.06 3.64
N VAL A 40 4.71 -6.83 3.45
CA VAL A 40 4.29 -5.95 2.37
C VAL A 40 5.32 -6.00 1.25
N VAL A 41 4.87 -6.10 0.00
CA VAL A 41 5.72 -6.25 -1.18
C VAL A 41 5.46 -5.12 -2.17
N THR A 42 6.47 -4.83 -3.00
CA THR A 42 6.30 -3.96 -4.17
C THR A 42 5.93 -4.83 -5.37
N ILE A 43 4.90 -4.44 -6.10
CA ILE A 43 4.48 -5.06 -7.35
C ILE A 43 4.94 -4.16 -8.49
N ILE A 44 5.70 -4.73 -9.40
CA ILE A 44 6.21 -4.08 -10.60
C ILE A 44 5.55 -4.77 -11.79
N THR A 45 4.82 -4.02 -12.59
CA THR A 45 4.11 -4.54 -13.75
C THR A 45 4.60 -3.88 -15.02
N ASP A 46 4.70 -4.66 -16.08
CA ASP A 46 5.08 -4.20 -17.42
C ASP A 46 3.94 -4.50 -18.39
N LYS A 47 3.57 -3.51 -19.21
CA LYS A 47 2.72 -3.68 -20.37
C LYS A 47 3.52 -3.40 -21.63
N ILE A 48 3.51 -4.36 -22.56
CA ILE A 48 4.18 -4.25 -23.84
C ILE A 48 3.16 -3.73 -24.85
N MET A 49 3.28 -2.47 -25.24
CA MET A 49 2.45 -1.90 -26.30
C MET A 49 3.18 -2.04 -27.64
N LYS A 50 2.62 -2.84 -28.54
CA LYS A 50 3.05 -2.89 -29.94
C LYS A 50 2.41 -1.72 -30.67
N VAL A 51 3.21 -0.77 -31.14
CA VAL A 51 2.71 0.33 -31.97
C VAL A 51 2.69 -0.15 -33.42
N PRO A 52 1.54 -0.14 -34.10
CA PRO A 52 1.48 -0.44 -35.53
C PRO A 52 2.37 0.55 -36.31
N ASN A 53 3.13 0.03 -37.25
CA ASN A 53 3.88 0.85 -38.17
C ASN A 53 2.91 1.72 -38.97
N ASN A 54 2.90 3.01 -38.69
CA ASN A 54 2.11 3.97 -39.45
C ASN A 54 3.03 4.56 -40.54
N ASP A 55 2.70 4.35 -41.81
CA ASP A 55 3.50 4.79 -42.98
C ASP A 55 3.89 6.28 -42.94
N LEU A 56 3.08 7.11 -42.27
CA LEU A 56 3.38 8.52 -42.07
C LEU A 56 4.62 8.79 -41.21
N TYR A 57 4.93 7.90 -40.28
CA TYR A 57 6.08 8.07 -39.37
C TYR A 57 7.41 7.78 -40.09
N PHE A 58 7.40 6.86 -41.08
CA PHE A 58 8.58 6.57 -41.94
C PHE A 58 8.90 7.71 -42.89
N PHE A 59 7.89 8.43 -43.34
CA PHE A 59 8.08 9.56 -44.22
C PHE A 59 8.94 10.67 -43.57
N PHE A 60 8.85 10.83 -42.27
CA PHE A 60 9.61 11.83 -41.53
C PHE A 60 10.92 11.28 -40.90
N ASN A 61 11.15 9.96 -40.92
CA ASN A 61 12.32 9.33 -40.32
C ASN A 61 12.90 8.21 -41.22
N PRO A 62 13.49 8.54 -42.40
CA PRO A 62 13.89 7.56 -43.38
C PRO A 62 15.08 6.65 -42.98
N TYR A 63 15.72 6.89 -41.84
CA TYR A 63 16.84 6.08 -41.32
C TYR A 63 16.38 5.01 -40.31
N MET A 64 15.09 4.77 -40.14
CA MET A 64 14.57 3.76 -39.27
C MET A 64 14.19 2.49 -40.02
N ASP A 65 14.43 1.33 -39.37
CA ASP A 65 14.07 0.02 -39.90
C ASP A 65 12.55 -0.08 -40.13
N PRO A 66 12.07 -0.25 -41.38
CA PRO A 66 10.64 -0.35 -41.70
C PRO A 66 9.98 -1.59 -41.10
N ASN A 67 10.76 -2.63 -40.72
CA ASN A 67 10.29 -3.90 -40.18
C ASN A 67 10.46 -3.99 -38.65
N GLY A 68 10.99 -2.95 -38.00
CA GLY A 68 11.19 -2.92 -36.55
C GLY A 68 9.87 -2.76 -35.79
N GLU A 69 9.34 -3.83 -35.23
CA GLU A 69 8.28 -3.75 -34.23
C GLU A 69 8.80 -2.95 -33.02
N ARG A 70 8.17 -1.82 -32.73
CA ARG A 70 8.53 -1.04 -31.55
C ARG A 70 7.68 -1.52 -30.39
N GLU A 71 8.33 -2.12 -29.43
CA GLU A 71 7.75 -2.43 -28.14
C GLU A 71 8.01 -1.25 -27.20
N TYR A 72 6.95 -0.57 -26.78
CA TYR A 72 7.03 0.38 -25.67
C TYR A 72 6.64 -0.36 -24.38
N LYS A 73 7.58 -0.42 -23.45
CA LYS A 73 7.31 -0.93 -22.10
C LYS A 73 6.81 0.21 -21.23
N THR A 74 5.58 0.08 -20.76
CA THR A 74 5.03 0.96 -19.73
C THR A 74 5.10 0.22 -18.40
N ASN A 75 5.80 0.80 -17.41
CA ASN A 75 5.93 0.22 -16.09
C ASN A 75 4.94 0.89 -15.16
N ALA A 76 4.23 0.09 -14.36
CA ALA A 76 3.43 0.57 -13.26
C ALA A 76 3.92 -0.05 -11.94
N LEU A 77 3.68 0.66 -10.85
CA LEU A 77 4.03 0.25 -9.51
C LEU A 77 2.79 0.16 -8.64
N GLY A 78 2.74 -0.88 -7.84
CA GLY A 78 1.75 -1.07 -6.80
C GLY A 78 2.35 -1.77 -5.60
N SER A 79 1.51 -2.12 -4.68
CA SER A 79 1.85 -2.86 -3.47
C SER A 79 1.06 -4.16 -3.38
N GLY A 80 1.50 -5.05 -2.52
CA GLY A 80 0.78 -6.26 -2.18
C GLY A 80 1.06 -6.70 -0.75
N VAL A 81 0.23 -7.57 -0.23
CA VAL A 81 0.32 -8.10 1.13
C VAL A 81 0.40 -9.62 1.10
N ILE A 82 1.43 -10.19 1.69
CA ILE A 82 1.56 -11.64 1.86
C ILE A 82 0.55 -12.08 2.92
N VAL A 83 -0.42 -12.90 2.53
CA VAL A 83 -1.49 -13.41 3.39
C VAL A 83 -1.37 -14.91 3.69
N ASP A 84 -0.57 -15.65 2.91
CA ASP A 84 -0.20 -17.04 3.19
C ASP A 84 1.27 -17.25 2.81
N ALA A 85 2.14 -17.24 3.81
CA ALA A 85 3.58 -17.40 3.62
C ALA A 85 3.99 -18.80 3.14
N LYS A 86 3.21 -19.83 3.47
CA LYS A 86 3.51 -21.21 3.07
C LYS A 86 3.21 -21.45 1.59
N LYS A 87 2.12 -20.86 1.09
CA LYS A 87 1.69 -21.01 -0.30
C LYS A 87 2.23 -19.92 -1.20
N GLY A 88 2.78 -18.83 -0.62
CA GLY A 88 3.26 -17.66 -1.35
C GLY A 88 2.13 -16.80 -1.91
N TYR A 89 0.95 -16.76 -1.26
CA TYR A 89 -0.17 -15.96 -1.71
C TYR A 89 -0.05 -14.52 -1.25
N ILE A 90 -0.30 -13.61 -2.20
CA ILE A 90 -0.26 -12.16 -2.03
C ILE A 90 -1.58 -11.61 -2.50
N ILE A 91 -2.23 -10.77 -1.69
CA ILE A 91 -3.39 -9.98 -2.08
C ILE A 91 -2.93 -8.60 -2.56
N THR A 92 -3.58 -8.11 -3.60
CA THR A 92 -3.37 -6.75 -4.16
C THR A 92 -4.66 -6.26 -4.80
N ASN A 93 -4.66 -5.06 -5.38
CA ASN A 93 -5.78 -4.58 -6.19
C ASN A 93 -5.75 -5.18 -7.60
N ASN A 94 -6.96 -5.37 -8.18
CA ASN A 94 -7.09 -5.84 -9.55
C ASN A 94 -6.50 -4.85 -10.55
N HIS A 95 -6.76 -3.54 -10.39
CA HIS A 95 -6.25 -2.50 -11.30
C HIS A 95 -4.71 -2.42 -11.34
N VAL A 96 -4.00 -2.98 -10.35
CA VAL A 96 -2.52 -3.05 -10.35
C VAL A 96 -2.00 -4.09 -11.33
N VAL A 97 -2.77 -5.15 -11.58
CA VAL A 97 -2.34 -6.32 -12.37
C VAL A 97 -3.17 -6.56 -13.63
N GLU A 98 -4.27 -5.86 -13.79
CA GLU A 98 -5.17 -5.98 -14.94
C GLU A 98 -4.46 -5.59 -16.23
N ASP A 99 -4.61 -6.42 -17.27
CA ASP A 99 -4.01 -6.22 -18.60
C ASP A 99 -2.47 -6.08 -18.60
N MET A 100 -1.77 -6.60 -17.62
CA MET A 100 -0.31 -6.59 -17.55
C MET A 100 0.30 -7.88 -18.09
N ASP A 101 1.34 -7.74 -18.94
CA ASP A 101 2.02 -8.88 -19.57
C ASP A 101 2.99 -9.58 -18.61
N ASN A 102 3.64 -8.80 -17.73
CA ASN A 102 4.57 -9.32 -16.74
C ASN A 102 4.29 -8.72 -15.37
N ILE A 103 4.33 -9.56 -14.36
CA ILE A 103 4.16 -9.17 -12.97
C ILE A 103 5.36 -9.70 -12.18
N LYS A 104 6.10 -8.78 -11.55
CA LYS A 104 7.18 -9.08 -10.63
C LYS A 104 6.81 -8.62 -9.23
N VAL A 105 7.19 -9.39 -8.25
CA VAL A 105 7.07 -9.07 -6.83
C VAL A 105 8.46 -8.92 -6.25
N LYS A 106 8.72 -7.75 -5.65
CA LYS A 106 9.93 -7.45 -4.92
C LYS A 106 9.64 -7.45 -3.43
N LEU A 107 10.33 -8.31 -2.71
CA LEU A 107 10.19 -8.47 -1.27
C LEU A 107 10.93 -7.36 -0.50
N PHE A 108 10.66 -7.26 0.81
CA PHE A 108 11.35 -6.34 1.72
C PHE A 108 12.88 -6.53 1.74
N ASP A 109 13.36 -7.77 1.65
CA ASP A 109 14.77 -8.12 1.59
C ASP A 109 15.38 -7.99 0.19
N LYS A 110 14.67 -7.35 -0.75
CA LYS A 110 15.05 -7.05 -2.13
C LYS A 110 15.06 -8.26 -3.09
N ARG A 111 14.72 -9.45 -2.65
CA ARG A 111 14.52 -10.61 -3.55
C ARG A 111 13.36 -10.32 -4.50
N GLU A 112 13.52 -10.69 -5.77
CA GLU A 112 12.51 -10.51 -6.81
C GLU A 112 12.03 -11.85 -7.35
N TYR A 113 10.72 -11.96 -7.58
CA TYR A 113 10.07 -13.17 -8.09
C TYR A 113 9.07 -12.81 -9.17
N LYS A 114 8.98 -13.65 -10.21
CA LYS A 114 7.85 -13.62 -11.13
C LYS A 114 6.60 -14.10 -10.39
N ALA A 115 5.51 -13.36 -10.53
CA ALA A 115 4.23 -13.71 -9.93
C ALA A 115 3.26 -14.25 -10.97
N GLU A 116 2.39 -15.16 -10.54
CA GLU A 116 1.29 -15.73 -11.32
C GLU A 116 -0.03 -15.19 -10.73
N ILE A 117 -0.96 -14.76 -11.58
CA ILE A 117 -2.32 -14.39 -11.15
C ILE A 117 -3.09 -15.69 -10.88
N MET A 118 -3.58 -15.84 -9.64
CA MET A 118 -4.40 -16.99 -9.24
C MET A 118 -5.89 -16.72 -9.39
N GLY A 119 -6.29 -15.47 -9.32
CA GLY A 119 -7.66 -15.02 -9.50
C GLY A 119 -7.79 -13.53 -9.32
N THR A 120 -8.82 -12.97 -9.94
CA THR A 120 -9.16 -11.55 -9.88
C THR A 120 -10.65 -11.37 -9.62
N ASP A 121 -10.99 -10.32 -8.92
CA ASP A 121 -12.36 -9.84 -8.76
C ASP A 121 -12.42 -8.33 -9.07
N PRO A 122 -12.74 -7.96 -10.32
CA PRO A 122 -12.87 -6.57 -10.72
C PRO A 122 -13.96 -5.80 -9.95
N LYS A 123 -14.96 -6.49 -9.39
CA LYS A 123 -16.06 -5.84 -8.68
C LYS A 123 -15.65 -5.33 -7.30
N SER A 124 -14.75 -6.02 -6.63
CA SER A 124 -14.16 -5.59 -5.36
C SER A 124 -12.77 -4.96 -5.54
N ASP A 125 -12.27 -4.90 -6.78
CA ASP A 125 -10.91 -4.46 -7.13
C ASP A 125 -9.82 -5.25 -6.38
N LEU A 126 -9.99 -6.57 -6.27
CA LEU A 126 -9.00 -7.45 -5.63
C LEU A 126 -8.41 -8.46 -6.60
N ALA A 127 -7.15 -8.81 -6.37
CA ALA A 127 -6.46 -9.89 -7.06
C ALA A 127 -5.60 -10.70 -6.08
N ILE A 128 -5.44 -11.99 -6.37
CA ILE A 128 -4.52 -12.88 -5.67
C ILE A 128 -3.39 -13.26 -6.62
N LEU A 129 -2.18 -12.99 -6.18
CA LEU A 129 -0.95 -13.43 -6.83
C LEU A 129 -0.31 -14.57 -6.07
N LYS A 130 0.53 -15.33 -6.78
CA LYS A 130 1.36 -16.39 -6.20
C LYS A 130 2.80 -16.21 -6.62
N ILE A 131 3.70 -16.34 -5.65
CA ILE A 131 5.15 -16.46 -5.88
C ILE A 131 5.67 -17.78 -5.30
N LYS A 132 6.78 -18.28 -5.86
CA LYS A 132 7.52 -19.43 -5.34
C LYS A 132 8.74 -18.90 -4.58
N ALA A 133 8.58 -18.65 -3.29
CA ALA A 133 9.61 -18.08 -2.43
C ALA A 133 9.57 -18.75 -1.04
N GLU A 134 10.74 -18.81 -0.41
CA GLU A 134 10.90 -19.30 0.96
C GLU A 134 11.12 -18.17 1.94
N ASN A 135 10.95 -18.45 3.23
CA ASN A 135 11.15 -17.51 4.34
C ASN A 135 10.31 -16.24 4.20
N LEU A 136 9.08 -16.40 3.76
CA LEU A 136 8.11 -15.31 3.69
C LEU A 136 7.54 -14.99 5.08
N ARG A 137 7.17 -13.73 5.29
CA ARG A 137 6.37 -13.29 6.44
C ARG A 137 4.97 -12.95 5.95
N GLN A 138 3.94 -13.30 6.73
CA GLN A 138 2.55 -12.97 6.43
C GLN A 138 1.97 -12.08 7.51
N LEU A 139 0.99 -11.26 7.14
CA LEU A 139 0.17 -10.53 8.10
C LEU A 139 -0.95 -11.43 8.62
N LYS A 140 -1.32 -11.19 9.88
CA LYS A 140 -2.52 -11.77 10.47
C LYS A 140 -3.73 -10.95 10.03
N LEU A 141 -4.81 -11.64 9.62
CA LEU A 141 -6.06 -10.97 9.29
C LEU A 141 -6.74 -10.47 10.56
N GLY A 142 -7.14 -9.22 10.56
CA GLY A 142 -7.94 -8.59 11.59
C GLY A 142 -9.45 -8.69 11.29
N ASN A 143 -10.25 -8.04 12.11
CA ASN A 143 -11.70 -7.95 11.92
C ASN A 143 -12.10 -6.49 11.73
N SER A 144 -12.37 -6.10 10.47
CA SER A 144 -12.76 -4.75 10.10
C SER A 144 -14.14 -4.33 10.61
N ASP A 145 -15.05 -5.30 10.87
CA ASP A 145 -16.38 -4.99 11.42
C ASP A 145 -16.30 -4.37 12.80
N LYS A 146 -15.30 -4.77 13.59
CA LYS A 146 -15.07 -4.31 14.96
C LYS A 146 -14.36 -2.95 15.06
N LEU A 147 -13.90 -2.40 13.93
CA LEU A 147 -13.27 -1.08 13.93
C LEU A 147 -14.25 0.01 14.33
N ARG A 148 -13.75 0.98 15.07
CA ARG A 148 -14.49 2.19 15.45
C ARG A 148 -13.88 3.41 14.80
N VAL A 149 -14.70 4.35 14.41
CA VAL A 149 -14.24 5.68 13.96
C VAL A 149 -13.41 6.32 15.07
N GLY A 150 -12.26 6.89 14.69
CA GLY A 150 -11.30 7.47 15.63
C GLY A 150 -10.18 6.50 16.06
N GLU A 151 -10.25 5.20 15.77
CA GLU A 151 -9.14 4.28 16.05
C GLU A 151 -7.96 4.54 15.12
N TRP A 152 -6.75 4.46 15.68
CA TRP A 152 -5.52 4.61 14.91
C TRP A 152 -5.33 3.46 13.95
N VAL A 153 -4.90 3.81 12.73
CA VAL A 153 -4.55 2.87 11.66
C VAL A 153 -3.24 3.25 11.02
N MET A 154 -2.61 2.28 10.37
CA MET A 154 -1.34 2.44 9.68
C MET A 154 -1.45 1.89 8.26
N ALA A 155 -1.14 2.71 7.27
CA ALA A 155 -1.02 2.28 5.89
C ALA A 155 0.45 1.99 5.55
N VAL A 156 0.70 0.85 4.88
CA VAL A 156 2.03 0.44 4.43
C VAL A 156 1.97 0.12 2.95
N GLY A 157 2.90 0.69 2.17
CA GLY A 157 2.95 0.47 0.72
C GLY A 157 4.22 1.02 0.08
N SER A 158 4.24 1.07 -1.25
CA SER A 158 5.40 1.49 -2.06
C SER A 158 5.02 2.65 -2.99
N PRO A 159 4.81 3.87 -2.46
CA PRO A 159 4.32 5.00 -3.24
C PRO A 159 5.38 5.50 -4.23
N PHE A 160 4.92 5.95 -5.41
CA PHE A 160 5.65 6.69 -6.45
C PHE A 160 6.87 6.01 -7.09
N SER A 161 7.68 5.27 -6.36
CA SER A 161 8.90 4.65 -6.90
C SER A 161 9.38 3.49 -6.04
N GLU A 162 10.22 2.62 -6.63
CA GLU A 162 10.86 1.52 -5.90
C GLU A 162 11.74 2.01 -4.73
N ASN A 163 12.30 3.22 -4.84
CA ASN A 163 13.13 3.82 -3.79
C ASN A 163 12.33 4.24 -2.54
N LEU A 164 11.00 4.37 -2.68
CA LEU A 164 10.07 4.70 -1.59
C LEU A 164 9.30 3.46 -1.11
N SER A 165 9.80 2.26 -1.42
CA SER A 165 9.20 1.00 -0.98
C SER A 165 9.05 0.95 0.54
N HIS A 166 7.96 0.32 1.01
CA HIS A 166 7.66 0.11 2.43
C HIS A 166 7.51 1.43 3.23
N THR A 167 7.00 2.47 2.56
CA THR A 167 6.60 3.72 3.22
C THR A 167 5.43 3.44 4.16
N VAL A 168 5.51 4.03 5.34
CA VAL A 168 4.49 3.93 6.38
C VAL A 168 3.87 5.29 6.59
N THR A 169 2.54 5.32 6.62
CA THR A 169 1.76 6.50 7.03
C THR A 169 0.76 6.12 8.09
N THR A 170 0.43 7.04 8.98
CA THR A 170 -0.51 6.81 10.08
C THR A 170 -1.65 7.81 10.04
N GLY A 171 -2.79 7.40 10.51
CA GLY A 171 -3.99 8.21 10.63
C GLY A 171 -5.03 7.48 11.48
N ILE A 172 -6.28 7.84 11.29
CA ILE A 172 -7.40 7.21 12.01
C ILE A 172 -8.42 6.63 11.03
N VAL A 173 -9.29 5.79 11.51
CA VAL A 173 -10.54 5.45 10.83
C VAL A 173 -11.42 6.69 10.84
N SER A 174 -11.57 7.36 9.70
CA SER A 174 -12.38 8.59 9.56
C SER A 174 -13.87 8.27 9.37
N ALA A 175 -14.20 7.16 8.69
CA ALA A 175 -15.55 6.64 8.51
C ALA A 175 -15.51 5.16 8.10
N LYS A 176 -16.69 4.52 8.07
CA LYS A 176 -16.90 3.15 7.57
C LYS A 176 -18.13 3.13 6.67
N GLY A 177 -18.25 2.08 5.84
CA GLY A 177 -19.42 1.89 4.99
C GLY A 177 -19.51 2.91 3.85
N ARG A 178 -18.37 3.41 3.36
CA ARG A 178 -18.38 4.34 2.23
C ARG A 178 -18.61 3.60 0.92
N SER A 179 -19.55 4.11 0.12
CA SER A 179 -19.91 3.56 -1.18
C SER A 179 -20.05 4.67 -2.22
N ASN A 180 -20.10 4.30 -3.50
CA ASN A 180 -20.10 5.20 -4.66
C ASN A 180 -18.85 6.08 -4.75
N ILE A 181 -17.70 5.52 -4.36
CA ILE A 181 -16.40 6.19 -4.37
C ILE A 181 -15.75 6.00 -5.74
N ILE A 182 -15.72 4.77 -6.26
CA ILE A 182 -15.12 4.43 -7.56
C ILE A 182 -16.21 4.17 -8.59
N ARG A 183 -16.20 4.95 -9.66
CA ARG A 183 -17.19 4.76 -10.75
C ARG A 183 -17.01 3.39 -11.40
N GLY A 184 -18.12 2.63 -11.48
CA GLY A 184 -18.14 1.31 -12.12
C GLY A 184 -17.80 0.14 -11.20
N GLN A 185 -17.37 0.39 -9.98
CA GLN A 185 -17.19 -0.64 -8.96
C GLN A 185 -18.54 -1.01 -8.33
N SER A 186 -18.78 -2.31 -8.15
CA SER A 186 -20.12 -2.80 -7.73
C SER A 186 -20.18 -3.15 -6.25
N TYR A 187 -19.05 -3.48 -5.64
CA TYR A 187 -18.96 -3.87 -4.24
C TYR A 187 -18.05 -2.90 -3.50
N GLU A 188 -18.69 -1.94 -2.83
CA GLU A 188 -18.01 -0.96 -2.02
C GLU A 188 -18.56 -0.98 -0.60
N ASP A 189 -17.68 -1.10 0.36
CA ASP A 189 -17.91 -0.93 1.80
C ASP A 189 -16.59 -0.44 2.42
N PHE A 190 -16.13 0.73 1.92
CA PHE A 190 -14.79 1.20 2.23
C PHE A 190 -14.65 1.71 3.66
N ILE A 191 -13.47 1.45 4.22
CA ILE A 191 -12.94 2.13 5.40
C ILE A 191 -12.28 3.42 4.91
N GLN A 192 -12.76 4.56 5.38
CA GLN A 192 -12.14 5.86 5.11
C GLN A 192 -11.09 6.16 6.17
N THR A 193 -9.91 6.63 5.74
CA THR A 193 -8.80 7.05 6.62
C THR A 193 -8.20 8.37 6.17
N ASP A 194 -7.60 9.11 7.08
CA ASP A 194 -6.75 10.28 6.80
C ASP A 194 -5.25 9.93 6.74
N ALA A 195 -4.87 8.65 6.98
CA ALA A 195 -3.55 8.16 6.63
C ALA A 195 -3.25 8.46 5.16
N ALA A 196 -2.06 8.98 4.86
CA ALA A 196 -1.72 9.39 3.51
C ALA A 196 -1.61 8.19 2.57
N ILE A 197 -2.58 8.04 1.67
CA ILE A 197 -2.57 7.08 0.56
C ILE A 197 -2.21 7.83 -0.71
N ASN A 198 -1.25 7.31 -1.47
CA ASN A 198 -0.77 7.91 -2.72
C ASN A 198 -0.62 6.82 -3.79
N PRO A 199 -0.53 7.18 -5.09
CA PRO A 199 -0.26 6.22 -6.16
C PRO A 199 0.95 5.33 -5.84
N GLY A 200 0.79 4.01 -5.96
CA GLY A 200 1.76 2.99 -5.56
C GLY A 200 1.49 2.36 -4.19
N ASN A 201 0.73 3.01 -3.29
CA ASN A 201 0.21 2.35 -2.09
C ASN A 201 -0.95 1.38 -2.39
N SER A 202 -1.59 1.49 -3.56
CA SER A 202 -2.66 0.58 -4.00
C SER A 202 -2.22 -0.87 -3.88
N GLY A 203 -3.05 -1.70 -3.26
CA GLY A 203 -2.75 -3.10 -2.94
C GLY A 203 -1.96 -3.31 -1.65
N GLY A 204 -1.47 -2.25 -1.01
CA GLY A 204 -0.77 -2.28 0.27
C GLY A 204 -1.70 -2.48 1.47
N ALA A 205 -1.10 -2.64 2.64
CA ALA A 205 -1.81 -2.96 3.86
C ALA A 205 -2.39 -1.71 4.55
N LEU A 206 -3.64 -1.82 5.03
CA LEU A 206 -4.16 -1.00 6.12
C LEU A 206 -4.20 -1.87 7.37
N LEU A 207 -3.56 -1.41 8.45
CA LEU A 207 -3.35 -2.16 9.69
C LEU A 207 -4.01 -1.46 10.88
N ASN A 208 -4.47 -2.24 11.85
CA ASN A 208 -4.77 -1.72 13.18
C ASN A 208 -3.48 -1.65 14.03
N MET A 209 -3.56 -1.06 15.23
CA MET A 209 -2.42 -0.93 16.14
C MET A 209 -1.98 -2.25 16.83
N LYS A 210 -2.58 -3.39 16.42
CA LYS A 210 -2.09 -4.73 16.77
C LYS A 210 -1.27 -5.36 15.62
N GLY A 211 -1.04 -4.63 14.52
CA GLY A 211 -0.39 -5.14 13.32
C GLY A 211 -1.25 -6.12 12.51
N GLU A 212 -2.57 -6.13 12.71
CA GLU A 212 -3.48 -6.99 11.96
C GLU A 212 -3.98 -6.27 10.70
N LEU A 213 -4.04 -6.98 9.58
CA LEU A 213 -4.56 -6.50 8.30
C LEU A 213 -6.08 -6.31 8.39
N ILE A 214 -6.55 -5.07 8.25
CA ILE A 214 -7.96 -4.69 8.34
C ILE A 214 -8.53 -4.16 7.02
N GLY A 215 -7.68 -3.91 6.04
CA GLY A 215 -8.07 -3.44 4.71
C GLY A 215 -6.90 -3.46 3.74
N ILE A 216 -7.22 -3.27 2.46
CA ILE A 216 -6.26 -3.10 1.37
C ILE A 216 -6.41 -1.66 0.86
N ASN A 217 -5.30 -0.91 0.83
CA ASN A 217 -5.32 0.46 0.32
C ASN A 217 -5.68 0.45 -1.17
N THR A 218 -6.70 1.17 -1.58
CA THR A 218 -7.25 1.08 -2.94
C THR A 218 -7.27 2.42 -3.65
N ALA A 219 -7.81 3.47 -3.03
CA ALA A 219 -8.16 4.71 -3.70
C ALA A 219 -7.93 5.94 -2.83
N ILE A 220 -7.93 7.10 -3.48
CA ILE A 220 -7.95 8.42 -2.84
C ILE A 220 -9.06 9.27 -3.44
N ALA A 221 -9.69 10.10 -2.63
CA ALA A 221 -10.54 11.15 -3.15
C ALA A 221 -9.67 12.32 -3.63
N THR A 222 -9.66 12.55 -4.95
CA THR A 222 -8.94 13.68 -5.57
C THR A 222 -9.93 14.77 -5.95
N GLY A 223 -9.66 16.02 -5.55
CA GLY A 223 -10.49 17.17 -5.90
C GLY A 223 -10.15 17.74 -7.28
N GLY A 224 -10.39 16.99 -8.37
CA GLY A 224 -10.21 17.50 -9.74
C GLY A 224 -8.79 17.30 -10.29
N TYR A 225 -8.11 18.37 -10.76
CA TYR A 225 -6.85 18.29 -11.52
C TYR A 225 -5.59 17.94 -10.71
N GLU A 226 -5.64 17.97 -9.40
CA GLU A 226 -4.47 17.67 -8.56
C GLU A 226 -4.40 16.19 -8.20
N LYS A 227 -3.24 15.58 -8.49
CA LYS A 227 -2.92 14.20 -8.12
C LYS A 227 -2.24 14.19 -6.75
N GLY A 228 -2.89 13.64 -5.73
CA GLY A 228 -2.30 13.46 -4.39
C GLY A 228 -3.35 13.34 -3.29
N ASN A 229 -2.93 12.83 -2.14
CA ASN A 229 -3.79 12.66 -0.98
C ASN A 229 -4.15 14.03 -0.37
N ARG A 230 -5.43 14.22 -0.03
CA ARG A 230 -5.98 15.40 0.66
C ARG A 230 -6.56 15.05 2.03
N GLY A 231 -6.05 14.01 2.67
CA GLY A 231 -6.58 13.52 3.94
C GLY A 231 -7.82 12.64 3.79
N VAL A 232 -8.07 12.09 2.58
CA VAL A 232 -9.17 11.16 2.33
C VAL A 232 -8.65 10.00 1.49
N GLY A 233 -8.46 8.87 2.14
CA GLY A 233 -8.02 7.60 1.55
C GLY A 233 -9.01 6.48 1.88
N PHE A 234 -8.96 5.44 1.07
CA PHE A 234 -9.82 4.26 1.17
C PHE A 234 -9.01 2.98 1.00
#